data_f2db3f644746f66a26e9c36a5620ad1c
#
_entry.id   f2db3f644746f66a26e9c36a5620ad1c
#
_cell.length_a   1.000
_cell.length_b   1.000
_cell.length_c   1.000
_cell.angle_alpha   90.00
_cell.angle_beta   90.00
_cell.angle_gamma   90.00
#
_symmetry.space_group_name_H-M   'P 1'
#
loop_
_entity.id
_entity.type
_entity.pdbx_description
1 polymer ?
#
loop_
_entity_poly.entity_id
_entity_poly.type
_entity_poly.pdbx_seq_one_letter_code
_entity_poly.pdbx_strand_id
1 'polypeptide(L)'
;VLGGPAMNIGLGGGAASSMDSGKSKEDLDFASVQRENPEMERRCQEVIDRCWQLGEENPILFIHDVGAGGLSNAMPELVHDGERGGKFDLRSILCDEKGMSPLEIWCNESQERYVLAVAPEKLDLFTALCERERAPFAVIGEATEEKHLTLHDSHFDNNPIDLPMNVLLGKTPKMTREVSSKTVENRPLATENIQLKEAFHRVLRLPVVAEKTFLITIGDRSVTGMVARDQMVGPWQIPVSDVAVTTASLDSYHGEAM
;
A
#
# COMPACT_ATOMS: atom_id res chain seq x y z
N VAL A 1 -10.68 9.20 8.84
CA VAL A 1 -10.53 8.41 7.61
C VAL A 1 -11.27 9.14 6.50
N LEU A 2 -10.58 9.45 5.41
CA LEU A 2 -11.11 10.04 4.18
C LEU A 2 -11.21 8.93 3.13
N GLY A 3 -12.29 8.90 2.35
CA GLY A 3 -12.46 8.00 1.22
C GLY A 3 -13.61 7.02 1.38
N GLY A 4 -13.62 6.00 0.56
CA GLY A 4 -14.71 5.03 0.46
C GLY A 4 -14.94 4.20 1.73
N PRO A 5 -16.10 3.58 1.85
CA PRO A 5 -16.41 2.72 2.97
C PRO A 5 -15.64 1.39 2.92
N ALA A 6 -15.50 0.75 4.06
CA ALA A 6 -15.08 -0.64 4.11
C ALA A 6 -16.15 -1.54 3.49
N MET A 7 -15.73 -2.49 2.69
CA MET A 7 -16.59 -3.48 2.05
C MET A 7 -16.04 -4.88 2.30
N ASN A 8 -16.88 -5.89 2.16
CA ASN A 8 -16.46 -7.26 2.40
C ASN A 8 -15.56 -7.74 1.24
N ILE A 9 -14.29 -7.79 1.52
CA ILE A 9 -13.24 -8.30 0.64
C ILE A 9 -12.56 -9.46 1.33
N GLY A 10 -11.80 -10.26 0.60
CA GLY A 10 -10.91 -11.23 1.25
C GLY A 10 -10.11 -10.52 2.33
N LEU A 11 -10.00 -11.12 3.51
CA LEU A 11 -9.26 -10.53 4.63
C LEU A 11 -7.88 -10.13 4.19
N GLY A 12 -7.74 -8.84 3.99
CA GLY A 12 -6.56 -8.19 3.50
C GLY A 12 -6.25 -8.55 2.05
N GLY A 13 -6.19 -7.60 1.14
CA GLY A 13 -5.65 -7.82 -0.20
C GLY A 13 -4.22 -8.33 -0.16
N GLY A 14 -3.43 -7.92 0.84
CA GLY A 14 -2.18 -8.56 1.23
C GLY A 14 -2.37 -9.95 1.84
N ALA A 15 -3.55 -10.28 2.36
CA ALA A 15 -3.84 -11.58 2.94
C ALA A 15 -3.94 -12.69 1.90
N ALA A 16 -4.23 -12.40 0.64
CA ALA A 16 -4.13 -13.40 -0.42
C ALA A 16 -2.69 -13.93 -0.52
N SER A 17 -1.67 -13.09 -0.27
CA SER A 17 -0.26 -13.50 -0.19
C SER A 17 0.13 -14.09 1.17
N SER A 18 -0.67 -13.91 2.21
CA SER A 18 -0.40 -14.36 3.59
C SER A 18 -1.23 -15.57 4.01
N MET A 19 -2.20 -15.97 3.19
CA MET A 19 -3.05 -17.14 3.44
C MET A 19 -2.49 -18.41 2.79
N ASP A 20 -2.73 -19.55 3.43
CA ASP A 20 -2.46 -20.85 2.81
C ASP A 20 -3.30 -21.02 1.54
N SER A 21 -2.70 -21.56 0.49
CA SER A 21 -3.38 -21.86 -0.77
C SER A 21 -4.66 -22.68 -0.54
N GLY A 22 -5.77 -22.21 -1.13
CA GLY A 22 -7.07 -22.88 -1.08
C GLY A 22 -7.92 -22.63 0.16
N LYS A 23 -7.53 -21.69 1.04
CA LYS A 23 -8.33 -21.29 2.22
C LYS A 23 -9.20 -20.07 1.99
N SER A 24 -8.94 -19.31 0.93
CA SER A 24 -9.76 -18.17 0.56
C SER A 24 -11.04 -18.60 -0.16
N LYS A 25 -12.08 -17.79 -0.08
CA LYS A 25 -13.30 -17.98 -0.87
C LYS A 25 -13.07 -17.34 -2.23
N GLU A 26 -13.35 -18.07 -3.31
CA GLU A 26 -13.14 -17.61 -4.69
C GLU A 26 -13.79 -16.24 -4.97
N ASP A 27 -15.03 -16.05 -4.50
CA ASP A 27 -15.76 -14.79 -4.67
C ASP A 27 -15.04 -13.59 -4.01
N LEU A 28 -14.37 -13.82 -2.88
CA LEU A 28 -13.62 -12.80 -2.16
C LEU A 28 -12.22 -12.57 -2.74
N ASP A 29 -11.65 -13.56 -3.44
CA ASP A 29 -10.36 -13.39 -4.11
C ASP A 29 -10.47 -12.37 -5.26
N PHE A 30 -11.58 -12.38 -5.99
CA PHE A 30 -11.87 -11.39 -7.03
C PHE A 30 -12.14 -9.99 -6.48
N ALA A 31 -12.62 -9.89 -5.23
CA ALA A 31 -12.89 -8.62 -4.55
C ALA A 31 -11.76 -8.20 -3.59
N SER A 32 -10.63 -8.88 -3.60
CA SER A 32 -9.60 -8.76 -2.55
C SER A 32 -8.86 -7.43 -2.53
N VAL A 33 -8.76 -6.73 -3.64
CA VAL A 33 -8.14 -5.40 -3.71
C VAL A 33 -9.04 -4.51 -4.56
N GLN A 34 -9.89 -3.75 -3.92
CA GLN A 34 -10.76 -2.83 -4.63
C GLN A 34 -9.98 -1.60 -5.07
N ARG A 35 -9.67 -1.56 -6.35
CA ARG A 35 -9.08 -0.41 -7.04
C ARG A 35 -9.97 0.03 -8.21
N GLU A 36 -11.27 -0.08 -8.03
CA GLU A 36 -12.23 0.10 -9.12
C GLU A 36 -12.99 1.44 -9.07
N ASN A 37 -12.67 2.30 -8.09
CA ASN A 37 -13.37 3.57 -7.95
C ASN A 37 -12.45 4.79 -8.17
N PRO A 38 -12.05 5.06 -9.43
CA PRO A 38 -11.20 6.20 -9.74
C PRO A 38 -11.87 7.54 -9.44
N GLU A 39 -13.19 7.60 -9.39
CA GLU A 39 -13.91 8.80 -8.98
C GLU A 39 -13.71 9.07 -7.49
N MET A 40 -13.75 8.05 -6.65
CA MET A 40 -13.48 8.19 -5.21
C MET A 40 -12.05 8.66 -4.95
N GLU A 41 -11.08 8.03 -5.62
CA GLU A 41 -9.68 8.44 -5.56
C GLU A 41 -9.52 9.92 -5.96
N ARG A 42 -10.14 10.32 -7.08
CA ARG A 42 -10.10 11.71 -7.53
C ARG A 42 -10.71 12.68 -6.53
N ARG A 43 -11.83 12.34 -5.92
CA ARG A 43 -12.46 13.16 -4.88
C ARG A 43 -11.55 13.34 -3.66
N CYS A 44 -10.94 12.25 -3.19
CA CYS A 44 -9.97 12.32 -2.09
C CYS A 44 -8.77 13.17 -2.45
N GLN A 45 -8.23 13.00 -3.66
CA GLN A 45 -7.10 13.78 -4.16
C GLN A 45 -7.42 15.27 -4.21
N GLU A 46 -8.62 15.65 -4.69
CA GLU A 46 -9.04 17.05 -4.69
C GLU A 46 -9.12 17.65 -3.29
N VAL A 47 -9.61 16.90 -2.30
CA VAL A 47 -9.61 17.36 -0.89
C VAL A 47 -8.18 17.58 -0.40
N ILE A 48 -7.29 16.61 -0.63
CA ILE A 48 -5.88 16.69 -0.20
C ILE A 48 -5.19 17.88 -0.87
N ASP A 49 -5.35 18.04 -2.18
CA ASP A 49 -4.75 19.13 -2.95
C ASP A 49 -5.25 20.50 -2.48
N ARG A 50 -6.55 20.62 -2.17
CA ARG A 50 -7.10 21.87 -1.64
C ARG A 50 -6.59 22.18 -0.24
N CYS A 51 -6.47 21.18 0.62
CA CYS A 51 -5.86 21.35 1.93
C CYS A 51 -4.40 21.80 1.79
N TRP A 52 -3.62 21.14 0.93
CA TRP A 52 -2.23 21.48 0.67
C TRP A 52 -2.04 22.90 0.13
N GLN A 53 -2.90 23.36 -0.79
CA GLN A 53 -2.87 24.71 -1.38
C GLN A 53 -3.10 25.83 -0.36
N LEU A 54 -3.64 25.53 0.81
CA LEU A 54 -3.83 26.50 1.88
C LEU A 54 -2.53 26.88 2.61
N GLY A 55 -1.42 26.19 2.33
CA GLY A 55 -0.12 26.48 2.96
C GLY A 55 -0.19 26.36 4.48
N GLU A 56 0.08 27.42 5.21
CA GLU A 56 0.06 27.46 6.68
C GLU A 56 -1.34 27.20 7.27
N GLU A 57 -2.39 27.43 6.49
CA GLU A 57 -3.76 27.16 6.87
C GLU A 57 -4.22 25.72 6.57
N ASN A 58 -3.32 24.87 6.10
CA ASN A 58 -3.61 23.46 5.86
C ASN A 58 -4.17 22.80 7.14
N PRO A 59 -5.36 22.19 7.08
CA PRO A 59 -5.94 21.49 8.22
C PRO A 59 -5.27 20.14 8.50
N ILE A 60 -4.59 19.56 7.51
CA ILE A 60 -3.95 18.24 7.62
C ILE A 60 -2.58 18.40 8.27
N LEU A 61 -2.39 17.79 9.43
CA LEU A 61 -1.13 17.74 10.16
C LEU A 61 -0.26 16.56 9.73
N PHE A 62 -0.90 15.43 9.43
CA PHE A 62 -0.26 14.21 9.01
C PHE A 62 -1.21 13.38 8.14
N ILE A 63 -0.68 12.60 7.21
CA ILE A 63 -1.46 11.77 6.29
C ILE A 63 -0.74 10.47 6.00
N HIS A 64 -1.50 9.39 5.90
CA HIS A 64 -1.02 8.09 5.46
C HIS A 64 -2.09 7.43 4.56
N ASP A 65 -1.69 6.66 3.57
CA ASP A 65 -2.62 5.88 2.76
C ASP A 65 -3.08 4.61 3.50
N VAL A 66 -4.17 4.03 3.05
CA VAL A 66 -4.65 2.74 3.54
C VAL A 66 -4.31 1.68 2.51
N GLY A 67 -3.27 0.90 2.81
CA GLY A 67 -2.79 -0.18 1.96
C GLY A 67 -2.90 -1.55 2.64
N ALA A 68 -1.84 -2.34 2.55
CA ALA A 68 -1.76 -3.67 3.15
C ALA A 68 -2.02 -3.64 4.66
N GLY A 69 -2.88 -4.55 5.14
CA GLY A 69 -3.32 -4.59 6.52
C GLY A 69 -4.45 -3.60 6.86
N GLY A 70 -4.83 -2.74 5.94
CA GLY A 70 -5.92 -1.80 6.15
C GLY A 70 -5.62 -0.79 7.26
N LEU A 71 -6.65 -0.46 8.03
CA LEU A 71 -6.53 0.47 9.16
C LEU A 71 -5.68 -0.11 10.31
N SER A 72 -5.52 -1.43 10.38
CA SER A 72 -4.69 -2.07 11.41
C SER A 72 -3.20 -1.74 11.26
N ASN A 73 -2.78 -1.33 10.08
CA ASN A 73 -1.46 -0.81 9.78
C ASN A 73 -1.43 0.72 9.76
N ALA A 74 -2.29 1.32 8.95
CA ALA A 74 -2.28 2.76 8.69
C ALA A 74 -2.52 3.62 9.96
N MET A 75 -3.43 3.23 10.85
CA MET A 75 -3.73 4.02 12.04
C MET A 75 -2.61 4.01 13.10
N PRO A 76 -2.03 2.83 13.46
CA PRO A 76 -0.87 2.80 14.33
C PRO A 76 0.33 3.57 13.77
N GLU A 77 0.62 3.45 12.48
CA GLU A 77 1.72 4.17 11.85
C GLU A 77 1.50 5.68 11.89
N LEU A 78 0.29 6.14 11.54
CA LEU A 78 -0.07 7.57 11.59
C LEU A 78 0.23 8.19 12.96
N VAL A 79 -0.20 7.55 14.06
CA VAL A 79 -0.01 8.10 15.40
C VAL A 79 1.41 7.90 15.92
N HIS A 80 2.06 6.79 15.54
CA HIS A 80 3.45 6.51 15.92
C HIS A 80 4.42 7.53 15.34
N ASP A 81 4.28 7.82 14.05
CA ASP A 81 5.13 8.78 13.35
C ASP A 81 4.93 10.22 13.85
N GLY A 82 3.72 10.51 14.34
CA GLY A 82 3.42 11.72 15.10
C GLY A 82 3.90 11.70 16.56
N GLU A 83 4.62 10.65 17.00
CA GLU A 83 5.05 10.43 18.40
C GLU A 83 3.90 10.40 19.41
N ARG A 84 2.73 9.89 19.00
CA ARG A 84 1.48 9.86 19.76
C ARG A 84 1.00 8.42 19.98
N GLY A 85 -0.07 8.28 20.73
CA GLY A 85 -0.97 7.15 20.72
C GLY A 85 -2.32 7.56 20.14
N GLY A 86 -3.32 6.69 20.28
CA GLY A 86 -4.64 6.99 19.75
C GLY A 86 -5.76 6.22 20.44
N LYS A 87 -6.94 6.84 20.46
CA LYS A 87 -8.20 6.24 20.90
C LYS A 87 -9.19 6.32 19.76
N PHE A 88 -9.64 5.17 19.29
CA PHE A 88 -10.47 5.04 18.11
C PHE A 88 -11.75 4.26 18.40
N ASP A 89 -12.85 4.63 17.73
CA ASP A 89 -14.09 3.88 17.71
C ASP A 89 -14.25 3.15 16.38
N LEU A 90 -14.28 1.83 16.45
CA LEU A 90 -14.38 0.95 15.30
C LEU A 90 -15.64 1.19 14.47
N ARG A 91 -16.77 1.46 15.16
CA ARG A 91 -18.07 1.59 14.49
C ARG A 91 -18.31 2.97 13.87
N SER A 92 -17.44 3.92 14.12
CA SER A 92 -17.40 5.19 13.40
C SER A 92 -16.77 5.08 12.01
N ILE A 93 -16.12 3.98 11.69
CA ILE A 93 -15.56 3.71 10.35
C ILE A 93 -16.71 3.48 9.38
N LEU A 94 -16.68 4.16 8.23
CA LEU A 94 -17.67 3.98 7.18
C LEU A 94 -17.62 2.55 6.64
N CYS A 95 -18.77 1.87 6.67
CA CYS A 95 -18.93 0.51 6.17
C CYS A 95 -20.20 0.42 5.34
N ASP A 96 -20.10 -0.17 4.14
CA ASP A 96 -21.27 -0.40 3.28
C ASP A 96 -22.03 -1.66 3.68
N GLU A 97 -21.36 -2.61 4.32
CA GLU A 97 -21.95 -3.90 4.68
C GLU A 97 -22.18 -3.98 6.19
N LYS A 98 -23.46 -4.13 6.54
CA LYS A 98 -23.86 -4.36 7.93
C LYS A 98 -23.46 -5.80 8.33
N GLY A 99 -22.85 -5.94 9.50
CA GLY A 99 -22.50 -7.23 10.06
C GLY A 99 -21.04 -7.64 9.88
N MET A 100 -20.20 -6.76 9.32
CA MET A 100 -18.76 -6.95 9.33
C MET A 100 -18.24 -7.08 10.77
N SER A 101 -17.42 -8.10 11.00
CA SER A 101 -16.73 -8.29 12.27
C SER A 101 -15.69 -7.20 12.53
N PRO A 102 -15.24 -7.01 13.78
CA PRO A 102 -14.18 -6.07 14.09
C PRO A 102 -12.92 -6.28 13.27
N LEU A 103 -12.55 -7.54 13.01
CA LEU A 103 -11.40 -7.89 12.20
C LEU A 103 -11.58 -7.48 10.73
N GLU A 104 -12.76 -7.75 10.15
CA GLU A 104 -13.08 -7.39 8.76
C GLU A 104 -13.12 -5.89 8.55
N ILE A 105 -13.49 -5.09 9.56
CA ILE A 105 -13.46 -3.63 9.46
C ILE A 105 -12.04 -3.09 9.62
N TRP A 106 -11.33 -3.56 10.65
CA TRP A 106 -10.03 -2.99 11.04
C TRP A 106 -8.90 -3.40 10.09
N CYS A 107 -8.91 -4.65 9.63
CA CYS A 107 -7.93 -5.17 8.66
C CYS A 107 -8.40 -5.06 7.22
N ASN A 108 -9.42 -4.26 6.94
CA ASN A 108 -9.97 -4.08 5.60
C ASN A 108 -9.01 -3.31 4.70
N GLU A 109 -8.65 -3.88 3.58
CA GLU A 109 -7.73 -3.28 2.59
C GLU A 109 -8.46 -2.62 1.42
N SER A 110 -9.77 -2.31 1.53
CA SER A 110 -10.46 -1.50 0.53
C SER A 110 -9.66 -0.25 0.25
N GLN A 111 -9.36 -0.02 -1.02
CA GLN A 111 -8.50 1.08 -1.48
C GLN A 111 -9.26 2.42 -1.55
N GLU A 112 -8.61 3.45 -2.06
CA GLU A 112 -9.13 4.83 -2.15
C GLU A 112 -9.53 5.40 -0.79
N ARG A 113 -8.67 5.10 0.22
CA ARG A 113 -8.80 5.62 1.58
C ARG A 113 -7.50 6.18 2.12
N TYR A 114 -7.64 7.21 2.93
CA TYR A 114 -6.53 7.86 3.62
C TYR A 114 -6.86 8.04 5.09
N VAL A 115 -5.87 7.86 5.96
CA VAL A 115 -5.96 8.24 7.36
C VAL A 115 -5.25 9.56 7.57
N LEU A 116 -5.86 10.47 8.32
CA LEU A 116 -5.35 11.82 8.49
C LEU A 116 -5.44 12.24 9.97
N ALA A 117 -4.42 12.96 10.41
CA ALA A 117 -4.50 13.78 11.60
C ALA A 117 -4.89 15.20 11.17
N VAL A 118 -6.02 15.68 11.67
CA VAL A 118 -6.56 17.00 11.36
C VAL A 118 -6.55 17.84 12.64
N ALA A 119 -6.10 19.09 12.53
CA ALA A 119 -6.14 20.04 13.64
C ALA A 119 -7.59 20.27 14.10
N PRO A 120 -7.92 20.09 15.38
CA PRO A 120 -9.30 20.18 15.86
C PRO A 120 -9.97 21.50 15.50
N GLU A 121 -9.25 22.61 15.59
CA GLU A 121 -9.73 23.96 15.27
C GLU A 121 -9.97 24.19 13.77
N LYS A 122 -9.47 23.32 12.92
CA LYS A 122 -9.62 23.36 11.46
C LYS A 122 -10.54 22.25 10.91
N LEU A 123 -11.19 21.50 11.79
CA LEU A 123 -12.06 20.39 11.39
C LEU A 123 -13.24 20.85 10.55
N ASP A 124 -13.85 22.00 10.88
CA ASP A 124 -14.96 22.57 10.10
C ASP A 124 -14.52 22.93 8.67
N LEU A 125 -13.31 23.48 8.51
CA LEU A 125 -12.72 23.77 7.20
C LEU A 125 -12.51 22.49 6.40
N PHE A 126 -11.95 21.46 7.02
CA PHE A 126 -11.75 20.16 6.38
C PHE A 126 -13.08 19.54 5.96
N THR A 127 -14.09 19.59 6.83
CA THR A 127 -15.46 19.12 6.54
C THR A 127 -16.04 19.82 5.32
N ALA A 128 -15.95 21.15 5.26
CA ALA A 128 -16.46 21.92 4.13
C ALA A 128 -15.77 21.55 2.80
N LEU A 129 -14.46 21.25 2.82
CA LEU A 129 -13.74 20.78 1.65
C LEU A 129 -14.20 19.39 1.22
N CYS A 130 -14.39 18.46 2.16
CA CYS A 130 -14.90 17.12 1.87
C CYS A 130 -16.31 17.17 1.27
N GLU A 131 -17.19 17.99 1.83
CA GLU A 131 -18.56 18.17 1.32
C GLU A 131 -18.58 18.75 -0.10
N ARG A 132 -17.75 19.76 -0.35
CA ARG A 132 -17.60 20.38 -1.69
C ARG A 132 -17.20 19.35 -2.74
N GLU A 133 -16.21 18.51 -2.44
CA GLU A 133 -15.71 17.50 -3.35
C GLU A 133 -16.53 16.21 -3.31
N ARG A 134 -17.55 16.15 -2.42
CA ARG A 134 -18.36 14.93 -2.21
C ARG A 134 -17.49 13.72 -1.85
N ALA A 135 -16.42 13.97 -1.12
CA ALA A 135 -15.54 12.93 -0.60
C ALA A 135 -16.03 12.47 0.77
N PRO A 136 -16.44 11.21 0.94
CA PRO A 136 -16.85 10.70 2.23
C PRO A 136 -15.69 10.74 3.22
N PHE A 137 -16.00 11.04 4.47
CA PHE A 137 -15.02 10.93 5.55
C PHE A 137 -15.72 10.63 6.88
N ALA A 138 -14.95 10.14 7.84
CA ALA A 138 -15.39 9.94 9.21
C ALA A 138 -14.31 10.33 10.20
N VAL A 139 -14.70 11.01 11.27
CA VAL A 139 -13.86 11.20 12.45
C VAL A 139 -14.02 9.95 13.31
N ILE A 140 -12.97 9.16 13.44
CA ILE A 140 -13.03 7.87 14.12
C ILE A 140 -12.35 7.86 15.48
N GLY A 141 -11.76 8.98 15.89
CA GLY A 141 -11.09 9.09 17.18
C GLY A 141 -10.12 10.25 17.25
N GLU A 142 -9.25 10.21 18.23
CA GLU A 142 -8.29 11.25 18.54
C GLU A 142 -6.89 10.68 18.80
N ALA A 143 -5.87 11.44 18.40
CA ALA A 143 -4.50 11.18 18.82
C ALA A 143 -4.29 11.63 20.27
N THR A 144 -3.51 10.85 21.03
CA THR A 144 -3.27 11.09 22.45
C THR A 144 -1.78 11.30 22.74
N GLU A 145 -1.46 12.00 23.83
CA GLU A 145 -0.07 12.14 24.28
C GLU A 145 0.48 10.82 24.82
N GLU A 146 -0.37 10.01 25.44
CA GLU A 146 -0.01 8.68 25.90
C GLU A 146 0.23 7.76 24.69
N LYS A 147 1.41 7.15 24.61
CA LYS A 147 1.78 6.21 23.54
C LYS A 147 1.11 4.85 23.74
N HIS A 148 -0.20 4.86 23.67
CA HIS A 148 -1.07 3.71 23.85
C HIS A 148 -2.12 3.70 22.73
N LEU A 149 -2.44 2.52 22.20
CA LEU A 149 -3.47 2.34 21.18
C LEU A 149 -4.68 1.67 21.81
N THR A 150 -5.82 2.34 21.76
CA THR A 150 -7.11 1.77 22.15
C THR A 150 -8.05 1.82 20.97
N LEU A 151 -8.61 0.68 20.59
CA LEU A 151 -9.70 0.54 19.64
C LEU A 151 -10.91 0.04 20.39
N HIS A 152 -11.95 0.84 20.47
CA HIS A 152 -13.22 0.50 21.11
C HIS A 152 -14.22 0.01 20.07
N ASP A 153 -14.93 -1.06 20.36
CA ASP A 153 -16.09 -1.52 19.57
C ASP A 153 -17.37 -1.22 20.37
N SER A 154 -18.07 -0.16 19.98
CA SER A 154 -19.31 0.26 20.62
C SER A 154 -20.47 -0.71 20.43
N HIS A 155 -20.38 -1.66 19.46
CA HIS A 155 -21.39 -2.69 19.26
C HIS A 155 -21.26 -3.83 20.28
N PHE A 156 -20.05 -4.26 20.58
CA PHE A 156 -19.79 -5.32 21.57
C PHE A 156 -19.41 -4.79 22.95
N ASP A 157 -19.31 -3.48 23.11
CA ASP A 157 -18.88 -2.80 24.34
C ASP A 157 -17.57 -3.38 24.90
N ASN A 158 -16.58 -3.49 24.04
CA ASN A 158 -15.26 -4.00 24.39
C ASN A 158 -14.15 -3.27 23.62
N ASN A 159 -12.89 -3.55 24.01
CA ASN A 159 -11.71 -3.03 23.33
C ASN A 159 -10.97 -4.16 22.62
N PRO A 160 -11.20 -4.38 21.32
CA PRO A 160 -10.46 -5.36 20.53
C PRO A 160 -8.95 -5.13 20.54
N ILE A 161 -8.53 -3.87 20.69
CA ILE A 161 -7.13 -3.48 20.86
C ILE A 161 -7.02 -2.55 22.05
N ASP A 162 -6.11 -2.88 22.97
CA ASP A 162 -5.80 -2.09 24.15
C ASP A 162 -4.36 -2.41 24.59
N LEU A 163 -3.38 -1.70 23.99
CA LEU A 163 -1.97 -2.03 24.22
C LEU A 163 -1.02 -0.85 23.96
N PRO A 164 0.15 -0.85 24.59
CA PRO A 164 1.16 0.18 24.37
C PRO A 164 1.73 0.14 22.94
N MET A 165 2.00 1.31 22.37
CA MET A 165 2.57 1.43 21.01
C MET A 165 3.90 0.72 20.82
N ASN A 166 4.72 0.60 21.87
CA ASN A 166 5.99 -0.11 21.79
C ASN A 166 5.85 -1.64 21.66
N VAL A 167 4.67 -2.19 21.92
CA VAL A 167 4.37 -3.60 21.64
C VAL A 167 4.09 -3.80 20.14
N LEU A 168 3.43 -2.85 19.52
CA LEU A 168 3.13 -2.88 18.09
C LEU A 168 4.34 -2.53 17.23
N LEU A 169 4.94 -1.38 17.48
CA LEU A 169 5.98 -0.77 16.65
C LEU A 169 7.32 -0.62 17.37
N GLY A 170 7.51 -1.40 18.42
CA GLY A 170 8.76 -1.43 19.17
C GLY A 170 9.87 -2.22 18.49
N LYS A 171 11.05 -2.19 19.09
CA LYS A 171 12.18 -2.97 18.60
C LYS A 171 11.92 -4.46 18.82
N THR A 172 11.96 -5.22 17.74
CA THR A 172 11.91 -6.68 17.84
C THR A 172 13.12 -7.23 18.60
N PRO A 173 12.96 -8.34 19.35
CA PRO A 173 14.09 -8.99 20.00
C PRO A 173 15.20 -9.31 18.99
N LYS A 174 16.44 -9.13 19.42
CA LYS A 174 17.58 -9.49 18.56
C LYS A 174 17.54 -10.99 18.28
N MET A 175 17.52 -11.32 17.00
CA MET A 175 17.60 -12.70 16.54
C MET A 175 19.06 -13.09 16.35
N THR A 176 19.49 -14.16 17.01
CA THR A 176 20.80 -14.79 16.77
C THR A 176 20.58 -16.01 15.91
N ARG A 177 21.28 -16.10 14.79
CA ARG A 177 21.27 -17.27 13.91
C ARG A 177 22.67 -17.87 13.89
N GLU A 178 22.77 -19.10 14.39
CA GLU A 178 23.99 -19.89 14.25
C GLU A 178 23.93 -20.66 12.93
N VAL A 179 24.85 -20.37 12.06
CA VAL A 179 24.94 -21.02 10.74
C VAL A 179 26.30 -21.68 10.60
N SER A 180 26.32 -22.85 10.01
CA SER A 180 27.55 -23.53 9.60
C SER A 180 27.60 -23.68 8.10
N SER A 181 28.77 -23.42 7.53
CA SER A 181 29.01 -23.69 6.12
C SER A 181 29.19 -25.20 5.90
N LYS A 182 28.39 -25.77 5.02
CA LYS A 182 28.67 -27.10 4.48
C LYS A 182 29.58 -26.96 3.26
N THR A 183 30.75 -27.57 3.32
CA THR A 183 31.56 -27.72 2.15
C THR A 183 30.83 -28.66 1.19
N VAL A 184 30.37 -28.12 0.08
CA VAL A 184 29.81 -28.95 -1.00
C VAL A 184 30.99 -29.54 -1.76
N GLU A 185 31.11 -30.86 -1.73
CA GLU A 185 32.09 -31.53 -2.60
C GLU A 185 31.77 -31.16 -4.06
N ASN A 186 32.72 -30.53 -4.71
CA ASN A 186 32.64 -30.29 -6.14
C ASN A 186 32.69 -31.66 -6.84
N ARG A 187 31.51 -32.16 -7.17
CA ARG A 187 31.46 -33.33 -8.07
C ARG A 187 31.95 -32.88 -9.43
N PRO A 188 32.95 -33.55 -10.00
CA PRO A 188 33.39 -33.26 -11.36
C PRO A 188 32.19 -33.38 -12.29
N LEU A 189 31.94 -32.33 -13.07
CA LEU A 189 30.88 -32.36 -14.08
C LEU A 189 31.20 -33.48 -15.07
N ALA A 190 30.26 -34.41 -15.24
CA ALA A 190 30.34 -35.41 -16.28
C ALA A 190 30.18 -34.67 -17.63
N THR A 191 31.30 -34.35 -18.26
CA THR A 191 31.33 -33.65 -19.56
C THR A 191 31.28 -34.64 -20.74
N GLU A 192 31.38 -35.91 -20.45
CA GLU A 192 31.29 -36.98 -21.43
C GLU A 192 29.83 -37.06 -21.94
N ASN A 193 29.60 -36.77 -23.17
CA ASN A 193 28.30 -36.79 -23.87
C ASN A 193 27.42 -35.51 -23.79
N ILE A 194 27.98 -34.36 -23.44
CA ILE A 194 27.25 -33.11 -23.55
C ILE A 194 27.10 -32.72 -25.02
N GLN A 195 25.87 -32.68 -25.50
CA GLN A 195 25.55 -32.10 -26.80
C GLN A 195 25.57 -30.58 -26.70
N LEU A 196 26.58 -29.94 -27.23
CA LEU A 196 26.79 -28.49 -27.09
C LEU A 196 25.56 -27.66 -27.52
N LYS A 197 24.91 -28.03 -28.62
CA LYS A 197 23.70 -27.34 -29.10
C LYS A 197 22.55 -27.45 -28.10
N GLU A 198 22.34 -28.60 -27.52
CA GLU A 198 21.28 -28.80 -26.53
C GLU A 198 21.60 -28.03 -25.23
N ALA A 199 22.83 -28.10 -24.76
CA ALA A 199 23.27 -27.35 -23.58
C ALA A 199 23.09 -25.84 -23.77
N PHE A 200 23.44 -25.31 -24.94
CA PHE A 200 23.26 -23.93 -25.31
C PHE A 200 21.77 -23.53 -25.27
N HIS A 201 20.86 -24.31 -25.86
CA HIS A 201 19.43 -24.04 -25.80
C HIS A 201 18.86 -24.12 -24.39
N ARG A 202 19.37 -25.02 -23.55
CA ARG A 202 18.97 -25.09 -22.14
C ARG A 202 19.37 -23.82 -21.38
N VAL A 203 20.62 -23.36 -21.56
CA VAL A 203 21.12 -22.13 -20.91
C VAL A 203 20.28 -20.92 -21.33
N LEU A 204 19.97 -20.76 -22.62
CA LEU A 204 19.14 -19.66 -23.11
C LEU A 204 17.71 -19.68 -22.56
N ARG A 205 17.23 -20.83 -22.09
CA ARG A 205 15.89 -20.97 -21.48
C ARG A 205 15.88 -20.83 -19.96
N LEU A 206 17.05 -20.72 -19.32
CA LEU A 206 17.09 -20.47 -17.88
C LEU A 206 16.44 -19.12 -17.56
N PRO A 207 15.57 -19.02 -16.53
CA PRO A 207 14.90 -17.78 -16.18
C PRO A 207 15.85 -16.59 -15.96
N VAL A 208 17.08 -16.86 -15.47
CA VAL A 208 18.11 -15.82 -15.27
C VAL A 208 18.78 -15.36 -16.57
N VAL A 209 18.68 -16.12 -17.65
CA VAL A 209 19.32 -15.85 -18.95
C VAL A 209 18.32 -15.48 -20.02
N ALA A 210 17.12 -16.07 -19.96
CA ALA A 210 16.06 -15.87 -20.93
C ALA A 210 15.67 -14.39 -21.07
N GLU A 211 15.13 -14.08 -22.22
CA GLU A 211 14.58 -12.76 -22.56
C GLU A 211 13.53 -12.31 -21.52
N LYS A 212 13.52 -11.01 -21.17
CA LYS A 212 12.74 -10.42 -20.08
C LYS A 212 11.72 -9.37 -20.57
N THR A 213 11.51 -9.20 -21.86
CA THR A 213 10.58 -8.19 -22.42
C THR A 213 9.19 -8.31 -21.81
N PHE A 214 8.76 -9.54 -21.47
CA PHE A 214 7.46 -9.75 -20.84
C PHE A 214 7.31 -9.01 -19.50
N LEU A 215 8.38 -8.90 -18.71
CA LEU A 215 8.35 -8.16 -17.42
C LEU A 215 8.14 -6.67 -17.63
N ILE A 216 8.70 -6.13 -18.72
CA ILE A 216 8.55 -4.71 -19.07
C ILE A 216 7.15 -4.42 -19.64
N THR A 217 6.54 -5.41 -20.30
CA THR A 217 5.24 -5.22 -20.97
C THR A 217 4.04 -5.44 -20.06
N ILE A 218 4.17 -6.25 -19.01
CA ILE A 218 3.09 -6.54 -18.06
C ILE A 218 3.11 -5.66 -16.80
N GLY A 219 4.26 -5.06 -16.48
CA GLY A 219 4.40 -4.13 -15.36
C GLY A 219 4.18 -2.68 -15.78
N ASP A 220 3.97 -1.81 -14.80
CA ASP A 220 3.90 -0.36 -15.00
C ASP A 220 5.29 0.15 -15.39
N ARG A 221 5.45 0.56 -16.64
CA ARG A 221 6.72 1.05 -17.18
C ARG A 221 6.81 2.57 -17.25
N SER A 222 5.67 3.23 -17.28
CA SER A 222 5.55 4.69 -17.35
C SER A 222 4.48 5.12 -16.37
N VAL A 223 4.90 5.55 -15.19
CA VAL A 223 4.02 6.15 -14.19
C VAL A 223 4.22 7.66 -14.24
N THR A 224 3.15 8.42 -14.16
CA THR A 224 3.11 9.87 -14.33
C THR A 224 3.19 10.35 -15.79
N GLY A 225 2.76 11.58 -16.05
CA GLY A 225 2.88 12.22 -17.37
C GLY A 225 4.26 12.85 -17.66
N MET A 226 5.25 12.60 -16.81
CA MET A 226 6.57 13.27 -16.85
C MET A 226 7.65 12.45 -17.57
N VAL A 227 7.27 11.44 -18.34
CA VAL A 227 8.21 10.60 -19.10
C VAL A 227 8.56 11.31 -20.40
N ALA A 228 9.81 11.74 -20.55
CA ALA A 228 10.34 12.33 -21.77
C ALA A 228 10.77 11.26 -22.78
N ARG A 229 11.28 10.13 -22.30
CA ARG A 229 11.66 8.99 -23.11
C ARG A 229 11.41 7.68 -22.39
N ASP A 230 10.50 6.90 -22.93
CA ASP A 230 10.28 5.51 -22.54
C ASP A 230 11.38 4.62 -23.12
N GLN A 231 11.70 3.56 -22.41
CA GLN A 231 12.61 2.52 -22.87
C GLN A 231 12.05 1.70 -24.04
N MET A 232 10.73 1.67 -24.21
CA MET A 232 10.04 1.01 -25.31
C MET A 232 9.57 2.06 -26.31
N VAL A 233 10.23 2.14 -27.46
CA VAL A 233 10.03 3.19 -28.45
C VAL A 233 9.51 2.64 -29.77
N GLY A 234 8.91 3.54 -30.54
CA GLY A 234 8.40 3.29 -31.86
C GLY A 234 7.07 2.52 -31.89
N PRO A 235 6.51 2.31 -33.11
CA PRO A 235 5.18 1.73 -33.27
C PRO A 235 5.06 0.28 -32.82
N TRP A 236 6.19 -0.42 -32.75
CA TRP A 236 6.25 -1.83 -32.33
C TRP A 236 6.49 -2.02 -30.84
N GLN A 237 6.73 -0.94 -30.10
CA GLN A 237 6.99 -0.99 -28.66
C GLN A 237 8.07 -2.04 -28.28
N ILE A 238 9.15 -2.07 -29.04
CA ILE A 238 10.29 -2.96 -28.81
C ILE A 238 11.31 -2.21 -27.95
N PRO A 239 11.91 -2.87 -26.93
CA PRO A 239 13.01 -2.27 -26.18
C PRO A 239 14.17 -1.93 -27.10
N VAL A 240 14.49 -0.65 -27.24
CA VAL A 240 15.57 -0.15 -28.12
C VAL A 240 16.52 0.78 -27.40
N SER A 241 16.30 0.99 -26.12
CA SER A 241 17.08 1.92 -25.31
C SER A 241 17.26 1.34 -23.92
N ASP A 242 18.48 1.40 -23.41
CA ASP A 242 18.81 1.01 -22.04
C ASP A 242 18.63 2.20 -21.07
N VAL A 243 17.90 3.23 -21.48
CA VAL A 243 17.69 4.42 -20.71
C VAL A 243 16.22 4.84 -20.74
N ALA A 244 15.70 5.18 -19.57
CA ALA A 244 14.47 5.95 -19.42
C ALA A 244 14.84 7.39 -19.03
N VAL A 245 14.08 8.36 -19.53
CA VAL A 245 14.29 9.78 -19.19
C VAL A 245 12.98 10.38 -18.69
N THR A 246 13.03 10.94 -17.50
CA THR A 246 11.91 11.67 -16.90
C THR A 246 12.22 13.17 -16.88
N THR A 247 11.19 14.00 -16.98
CA THR A 247 11.31 15.46 -16.79
C THR A 247 11.10 15.82 -15.32
N ALA A 248 11.80 16.84 -14.85
CA ALA A 248 11.62 17.31 -13.47
C ALA A 248 10.36 18.17 -13.29
N SER A 249 9.91 18.83 -14.36
CA SER A 249 8.68 19.64 -14.36
C SER A 249 8.15 19.81 -15.80
N LEU A 250 6.93 20.32 -15.92
CA LEU A 250 6.28 20.56 -17.21
C LEU A 250 6.80 21.84 -17.93
N ASP A 251 7.44 22.75 -17.22
CA ASP A 251 7.90 24.06 -17.69
C ASP A 251 9.42 24.16 -17.81
N SER A 252 10.13 23.04 -17.75
CA SER A 252 11.59 22.97 -17.76
C SER A 252 12.08 21.83 -18.66
N TYR A 253 13.28 21.99 -19.21
CA TYR A 253 13.99 20.94 -19.96
C TYR A 253 14.96 20.15 -19.08
N HIS A 254 14.90 20.35 -17.75
CA HIS A 254 15.67 19.52 -16.82
C HIS A 254 14.97 18.17 -16.60
N GLY A 255 15.77 17.14 -16.42
CA GLY A 255 15.26 15.79 -16.22
C GLY A 255 16.35 14.85 -15.70
N GLU A 256 15.97 13.62 -15.47
CA GLU A 256 16.84 12.57 -15.00
C GLU A 256 16.84 11.42 -16.00
N ALA A 257 18.01 10.84 -16.23
CA ALA A 257 18.20 9.66 -17.05
C ALA A 257 18.68 8.49 -16.18
N MET A 258 18.00 7.37 -16.28
CA MET A 258 18.30 6.15 -15.51
C MET A 258 18.51 4.96 -16.43
#